data_506e56c9a39bb010ab33d3892d3387dc
#
_entry.id   506e56c9a39bb010ab33d3892d3387dc
#
_cell.length_a   1.000
_cell.length_b   1.000
_cell.length_c   1.000
_cell.angle_alpha   90.00
_cell.angle_beta   90.00
_cell.angle_gamma   90.00
#
_symmetry.space_group_name_H-M   'P 1'
#
loop_
_entity.id
_entity.type
_entity.pdbx_description
1 polymer ?
#
loop_
_entity_poly.entity_id
_entity_poly.type
_entity_poly.pdbx_seq_one_letter_code
_entity_poly.pdbx_strand_id
1 'polypeptide(L)'
;MRSFRILARLLGVEAILKYRGRLVTDADVAFIRKLIADNPAVSRFTLSKKLCEAWNWVQPNGVLRDMVCRGLMLELERAGHIRLPAGRRVTRNPLVERRKPTEVAIDTTPLRARLAEIRPLEFRQVRRTPEEPLFNSLIERYHYLGYTQPVGEHLKYLFYAVGRPIACLAWSSAPRHLGSRDRFIGWSDEARRHNIRFLAYNTRFLILDWVEVPHLASHILGRMARILPEDWERVYGHPVYFLETFVDPQRFCGTSYRAANWILLGLTTGRGKDDQTNQRNRPIKEVLGYPLRKRFRELLTQSPTHKLETTLRPGLLSPMELVAGGTLK
;
A
#
# COMPACT_ATOMS: atom_id res chain seq x y z
N MET A 1 13.09 22.54 12.67
CA MET A 1 13.75 22.62 13.98
C MET A 1 13.80 24.03 14.62
N ARG A 2 14.00 25.13 13.86
CA ARG A 2 14.08 26.49 14.45
C ARG A 2 12.78 27.00 15.08
N SER A 3 11.61 26.78 14.45
CA SER A 3 10.30 27.22 15.01
C SER A 3 9.91 26.51 16.32
N PHE A 4 10.44 25.33 16.57
CA PHE A 4 10.13 24.53 17.74
C PHE A 4 10.77 25.06 19.03
N ARG A 5 12.02 25.54 18.94
CA ARG A 5 12.74 26.16 20.07
C ARG A 5 12.13 27.50 20.50
N ILE A 6 11.47 28.20 19.60
CA ILE A 6 10.83 29.51 19.88
C ILE A 6 9.55 29.31 20.71
N LEU A 7 8.73 28.31 20.37
CA LEU A 7 7.47 28.04 21.09
C LEU A 7 7.71 27.50 22.51
N ALA A 8 8.74 26.67 22.69
CA ALA A 8 9.13 26.16 24.02
C ALA A 8 9.68 27.25 24.93
N ARG A 9 10.44 28.22 24.39
CA ARG A 9 10.94 29.38 25.14
C ARG A 9 9.83 30.32 25.63
N LEU A 10 8.74 30.46 24.83
CA LEU A 10 7.59 31.31 25.22
C LEU A 10 6.76 30.72 26.38
N LEU A 11 6.83 29.39 26.58
CA LEU A 11 6.11 28.69 27.65
C LEU A 11 6.98 28.43 28.90
N GLY A 12 8.26 28.84 28.91
CA GLY A 12 9.20 28.63 30.04
C GLY A 12 9.48 27.16 30.37
N VAL A 13 9.15 26.22 29.48
CA VAL A 13 9.32 24.77 29.69
C VAL A 13 10.34 24.25 28.68
N GLU A 14 11.49 23.81 29.16
CA GLU A 14 12.52 23.20 28.32
C GLU A 14 12.06 21.77 27.90
N ALA A 15 11.60 21.62 26.66
CA ALA A 15 11.13 20.35 26.15
C ALA A 15 12.30 19.57 25.52
N ILE A 16 12.54 18.37 26.03
CA ILE A 16 13.55 17.43 25.51
C ILE A 16 13.13 16.89 24.14
N LEU A 17 11.86 16.50 24.00
CA LEU A 17 11.32 15.81 22.84
C LEU A 17 9.85 16.18 22.61
N LYS A 18 9.44 16.30 21.34
CA LYS A 18 8.03 16.30 20.96
C LYS A 18 7.67 14.97 20.32
N TYR A 19 6.76 14.25 20.95
CA TYR A 19 6.34 12.96 20.44
C TYR A 19 4.82 12.90 20.22
N ARG A 20 4.40 12.73 18.98
CA ARG A 20 2.98 12.68 18.56
C ARG A 20 2.09 13.77 19.17
N GLY A 21 2.58 14.99 19.17
CA GLY A 21 1.89 16.17 19.68
C GLY A 21 2.13 16.49 21.17
N ARG A 22 2.61 15.53 21.97
CA ARG A 22 2.98 15.73 23.37
C ARG A 22 4.40 16.28 23.49
N LEU A 23 4.58 17.31 24.31
CA LEU A 23 5.89 17.78 24.74
C LEU A 23 6.35 16.93 25.92
N VAL A 24 7.58 16.46 25.86
CA VAL A 24 8.21 15.66 26.91
C VAL A 24 9.31 16.52 27.54
N THR A 25 9.20 16.73 28.84
CA THR A 25 10.09 17.59 29.66
C THR A 25 11.06 16.74 30.49
N ASP A 26 12.03 17.39 31.12
CA ASP A 26 12.91 16.75 32.10
C ASP A 26 12.13 16.11 33.26
N ALA A 27 11.06 16.76 33.71
CA ALA A 27 10.18 16.21 34.74
C ALA A 27 9.47 14.93 34.29
N ASP A 28 9.04 14.87 33.01
CA ASP A 28 8.45 13.66 32.42
C ASP A 28 9.47 12.53 32.37
N VAL A 29 10.73 12.83 32.00
CA VAL A 29 11.81 11.83 31.97
C VAL A 29 12.14 11.35 33.38
N ALA A 30 12.22 12.25 34.36
CA ALA A 30 12.43 11.87 35.75
C ALA A 30 11.32 10.96 36.28
N PHE A 31 10.06 11.27 35.94
CA PHE A 31 8.91 10.42 36.28
C PHE A 31 9.03 9.04 35.64
N ILE A 32 9.38 8.95 34.34
CA ILE A 32 9.54 7.65 33.66
C ILE A 32 10.69 6.86 34.27
N ARG A 33 11.83 7.48 34.61
CA ARG A 33 12.95 6.83 35.30
C ARG A 33 12.50 6.23 36.63
N LYS A 34 11.76 6.99 37.42
CA LYS A 34 11.20 6.54 38.71
C LYS A 34 10.24 5.36 38.47
N LEU A 35 9.32 5.47 37.52
CA LEU A 35 8.38 4.39 37.18
C LEU A 35 9.11 3.09 36.80
N ILE A 36 10.23 3.18 36.08
CA ILE A 36 11.06 2.03 35.73
C ILE A 36 11.75 1.46 36.97
N ALA A 37 12.34 2.31 37.82
CA ALA A 37 13.03 1.92 39.05
C ALA A 37 12.10 1.24 40.06
N ASP A 38 10.88 1.76 40.22
CA ASP A 38 9.86 1.21 41.11
C ASP A 38 9.26 -0.12 40.59
N ASN A 39 9.56 -0.50 39.34
CA ASN A 39 9.01 -1.68 38.69
C ASN A 39 10.07 -2.52 37.97
N PRO A 40 11.13 -3.01 38.64
CA PRO A 40 12.29 -3.64 37.98
C PRO A 40 11.96 -4.97 37.30
N ALA A 41 10.94 -5.69 37.75
CA ALA A 41 10.57 -7.01 37.25
C ALA A 41 9.47 -7.00 36.17
N VAL A 42 8.89 -5.83 35.85
CA VAL A 42 7.78 -5.77 34.88
C VAL A 42 8.27 -5.64 33.44
N SER A 43 7.42 -6.08 32.51
CA SER A 43 7.72 -5.99 31.08
C SER A 43 7.62 -4.55 30.56
N ARG A 44 8.28 -4.27 29.42
CA ARG A 44 8.12 -2.98 28.68
C ARG A 44 6.65 -2.70 28.35
N PHE A 45 5.85 -3.75 28.07
CA PHE A 45 4.41 -3.64 27.83
C PHE A 45 3.65 -3.17 29.09
N THR A 46 3.91 -3.77 30.21
CA THR A 46 3.28 -3.39 31.49
C THR A 46 3.66 -1.98 31.92
N LEU A 47 4.95 -1.60 31.74
CA LEU A 47 5.42 -0.24 31.99
C LEU A 47 4.69 0.78 31.10
N SER A 48 4.47 0.45 29.81
CA SER A 48 3.74 1.39 28.92
C SER A 48 2.29 1.58 29.33
N LYS A 49 1.62 0.56 29.87
CA LYS A 49 0.26 0.70 30.41
C LYS A 49 0.24 1.58 31.65
N LYS A 50 1.12 1.32 32.62
CA LYS A 50 1.25 2.14 33.83
C LYS A 50 1.54 3.62 33.50
N LEU A 51 2.39 3.87 32.50
CA LEU A 51 2.67 5.24 32.03
C LEU A 51 1.45 5.89 31.38
N CYS A 52 0.70 5.13 30.57
CA CYS A 52 -0.55 5.62 29.97
C CYS A 52 -1.61 5.95 31.03
N GLU A 53 -1.74 5.12 32.04
CA GLU A 53 -2.65 5.35 33.19
C GLU A 53 -2.25 6.60 33.96
N ALA A 54 -0.98 6.73 34.34
CA ALA A 54 -0.46 7.90 35.08
C ALA A 54 -0.61 9.20 34.28
N TRP A 55 -0.53 9.16 32.97
CA TRP A 55 -0.66 10.32 32.11
C TRP A 55 -2.06 10.50 31.52
N ASN A 56 -3.03 9.66 31.89
CA ASN A 56 -4.35 9.58 31.27
C ASN A 56 -4.28 9.60 29.73
N TRP A 57 -3.32 8.85 29.18
CA TRP A 57 -3.07 8.85 27.75
C TRP A 57 -3.89 7.76 27.05
N VAL A 58 -5.14 8.13 26.76
CA VAL A 58 -6.17 7.24 26.19
C VAL A 58 -6.57 7.64 24.78
N GLN A 59 -7.15 6.70 24.05
CA GLN A 59 -7.83 6.94 22.78
C GLN A 59 -9.22 7.53 23.04
N PRO A 60 -9.91 8.10 22.01
CA PRO A 60 -11.27 8.60 22.17
C PRO A 60 -12.28 7.53 22.68
N ASN A 61 -12.00 6.26 22.47
CA ASN A 61 -12.80 5.11 22.94
C ASN A 61 -12.41 4.63 24.35
N GLY A 62 -11.57 5.38 25.08
CA GLY A 62 -11.12 5.05 26.45
C GLY A 62 -9.98 4.03 26.54
N VAL A 63 -9.56 3.42 25.42
CA VAL A 63 -8.47 2.43 25.41
C VAL A 63 -7.11 3.13 25.57
N LEU A 64 -6.23 2.55 26.40
CA LEU A 64 -4.87 3.06 26.62
C LEU A 64 -4.06 3.11 25.31
N ARG A 65 -3.28 4.17 25.13
CA ARG A 65 -2.34 4.33 24.00
C ARG A 65 -1.00 3.62 24.26
N ASP A 66 -1.01 2.41 24.76
CA ASP A 66 0.18 1.66 25.17
C ASP A 66 1.23 1.50 24.05
N MET A 67 0.82 1.29 22.82
CA MET A 67 1.74 1.22 21.67
C MET A 67 2.44 2.56 21.41
N VAL A 68 1.72 3.67 21.55
CA VAL A 68 2.29 5.02 21.40
C VAL A 68 3.28 5.29 22.53
N CYS A 69 2.92 4.89 23.74
CA CYS A 69 3.75 5.02 24.93
C CYS A 69 5.04 4.18 24.83
N ARG A 70 4.95 2.94 24.33
CA ARG A 70 6.14 2.10 24.05
C ARG A 70 7.08 2.76 23.04
N GLY A 71 6.51 3.36 21.99
CA GLY A 71 7.29 4.10 21.00
C GLY A 71 8.02 5.29 21.62
N LEU A 72 7.35 6.07 22.46
CA LEU A 72 7.98 7.18 23.21
C LEU A 72 9.13 6.69 24.09
N MET A 73 8.89 5.66 24.90
CA MET A 73 9.93 5.11 25.79
C MET A 73 11.14 4.59 24.99
N LEU A 74 10.92 3.99 23.82
CA LEU A 74 12.00 3.54 22.94
C LEU A 74 12.82 4.71 22.36
N GLU A 75 12.15 5.81 21.98
CA GLU A 75 12.83 7.02 21.51
C GLU A 75 13.68 7.67 22.61
N LEU A 76 13.15 7.71 23.84
CA LEU A 76 13.89 8.21 25.00
C LEU A 76 15.10 7.30 25.35
N GLU A 77 14.97 5.99 25.21
CA GLU A 77 16.10 5.04 25.37
C GLU A 77 17.18 5.28 24.30
N ARG A 78 16.78 5.43 23.04
CA ARG A 78 17.69 5.72 21.91
C ARG A 78 18.40 7.06 22.07
N ALA A 79 17.72 8.04 22.64
CA ALA A 79 18.29 9.34 22.95
C ALA A 79 19.14 9.35 24.24
N GLY A 80 19.27 8.21 24.95
CA GLY A 80 20.06 8.09 26.17
C GLY A 80 19.42 8.65 27.43
N HIS A 81 18.13 9.06 27.36
CA HIS A 81 17.46 9.66 28.51
C HIS A 81 16.97 8.63 29.55
N ILE A 82 16.65 7.42 29.15
CA ILE A 82 16.21 6.32 30.02
C ILE A 82 16.87 5.01 29.65
N ARG A 83 16.78 4.02 30.54
CA ARG A 83 17.19 2.64 30.29
C ARG A 83 15.98 1.72 30.54
N LEU A 84 15.50 1.08 29.50
CA LEU A 84 14.37 0.15 29.59
C LEU A 84 14.84 -1.24 30.07
N PRO A 85 13.96 -2.00 30.76
CA PRO A 85 14.23 -3.41 31.07
C PRO A 85 14.57 -4.21 29.82
N ALA A 86 15.35 -5.27 29.98
CA ALA A 86 15.67 -6.15 28.86
C ALA A 86 14.39 -6.74 28.23
N GLY A 87 14.36 -6.84 26.91
CA GLY A 87 13.23 -7.46 26.20
C GLY A 87 13.13 -8.95 26.58
N ARG A 88 11.96 -9.39 27.06
CA ARG A 88 11.73 -10.80 27.42
C ARG A 88 11.72 -11.76 26.23
N ARG A 89 11.53 -11.27 25.01
CA ARG A 89 11.58 -12.03 23.76
C ARG A 89 12.21 -11.19 22.67
N VAL A 90 13.18 -11.75 21.99
CA VAL A 90 13.55 -11.32 20.64
C VAL A 90 12.48 -11.92 19.75
N THR A 91 11.47 -11.12 19.38
CA THR A 91 10.48 -11.56 18.41
C THR A 91 11.19 -11.66 17.06
N ARG A 92 11.50 -12.88 16.63
CA ARG A 92 11.88 -13.09 15.24
C ARG A 92 10.76 -12.55 14.36
N ASN A 93 11.07 -11.54 13.58
CA ASN A 93 10.11 -11.06 12.58
C ASN A 93 10.19 -12.03 11.39
N PRO A 94 9.20 -12.91 11.18
CA PRO A 94 9.24 -13.88 10.08
C PRO A 94 9.26 -13.22 8.70
N LEU A 95 9.00 -11.90 8.62
CA LEU A 95 9.13 -11.10 7.40
C LEU A 95 10.59 -10.69 7.13
N VAL A 96 11.49 -10.79 8.11
CA VAL A 96 12.93 -10.53 7.93
C VAL A 96 13.62 -11.76 7.35
N GLU A 97 13.22 -12.96 7.78
CA GLU A 97 13.70 -14.22 7.19
C GLU A 97 12.89 -14.51 5.91
N ARG A 98 13.31 -13.91 4.82
CA ARG A 98 12.70 -14.12 3.52
C ARG A 98 12.95 -15.55 3.04
N ARG A 99 11.93 -16.41 3.12
CA ARG A 99 12.00 -17.73 2.48
C ARG A 99 12.01 -17.52 0.96
N LYS A 100 13.09 -17.94 0.33
CA LYS A 100 13.17 -17.97 -1.12
C LYS A 100 12.23 -19.06 -1.66
N PRO A 101 11.51 -18.80 -2.76
CA PRO A 101 10.77 -19.83 -3.45
C PRO A 101 11.69 -20.98 -3.87
N THR A 102 11.16 -22.21 -3.85
CA THR A 102 11.85 -23.36 -4.42
C THR A 102 12.01 -23.15 -5.92
N GLU A 103 13.20 -23.45 -6.43
CA GLU A 103 13.47 -23.37 -7.87
C GLU A 103 12.67 -24.42 -8.64
N VAL A 104 12.02 -23.98 -9.70
CA VAL A 104 11.28 -24.85 -10.64
C VAL A 104 12.05 -24.84 -11.97
N ALA A 105 12.46 -26.00 -12.41
CA ALA A 105 13.16 -26.15 -13.70
C ALA A 105 12.21 -25.84 -14.87
N ILE A 106 12.73 -25.09 -15.84
CA ILE A 106 12.01 -24.72 -17.07
C ILE A 106 12.94 -24.82 -18.29
N ASP A 107 12.35 -24.91 -19.46
CA ASP A 107 13.07 -24.81 -20.72
C ASP A 107 13.48 -23.33 -20.97
N THR A 108 14.79 -23.08 -21.01
CA THR A 108 15.40 -21.76 -21.24
C THR A 108 15.96 -21.63 -22.68
N THR A 109 15.61 -22.52 -23.59
CA THR A 109 16.03 -22.42 -24.99
C THR A 109 15.59 -21.07 -25.57
N PRO A 110 16.46 -20.37 -26.32
CA PRO A 110 16.10 -19.08 -26.91
C PRO A 110 14.85 -19.12 -27.77
N LEU A 111 13.95 -18.19 -27.59
CA LEU A 111 12.75 -17.97 -28.39
C LEU A 111 12.88 -16.63 -29.12
N ARG A 112 13.29 -16.69 -30.38
CA ARG A 112 13.40 -15.55 -31.29
C ARG A 112 12.33 -15.63 -32.34
N ALA A 113 11.35 -14.72 -32.29
CA ALA A 113 10.21 -14.78 -33.20
C ALA A 113 9.54 -13.38 -33.30
N ARG A 114 8.73 -13.20 -34.34
CA ARG A 114 7.79 -12.08 -34.39
C ARG A 114 6.56 -12.41 -33.57
N LEU A 115 5.93 -11.38 -33.00
CA LEU A 115 4.72 -11.56 -32.16
C LEU A 115 3.59 -12.32 -32.88
N ALA A 116 3.47 -12.17 -34.21
CA ALA A 116 2.46 -12.85 -34.99
C ALA A 116 2.69 -14.39 -35.04
N GLU A 117 3.94 -14.83 -34.97
CA GLU A 117 4.35 -16.24 -35.09
C GLU A 117 4.09 -17.05 -33.82
N ILE A 118 4.02 -16.36 -32.67
CA ILE A 118 3.81 -16.98 -31.34
C ILE A 118 2.37 -16.86 -30.84
N ARG A 119 1.46 -16.33 -31.62
CA ARG A 119 0.04 -16.24 -31.27
C ARG A 119 -0.69 -17.56 -31.52
N PRO A 120 -1.75 -17.87 -30.73
CA PRO A 120 -2.28 -17.09 -29.62
C PRO A 120 -1.42 -17.18 -28.37
N LEU A 121 -1.30 -16.07 -27.60
CA LEU A 121 -0.70 -16.10 -26.27
C LEU A 121 -1.73 -16.53 -25.25
N GLU A 122 -1.34 -17.39 -24.32
CA GLU A 122 -2.17 -17.76 -23.19
C GLU A 122 -1.86 -16.86 -22.00
N PHE A 123 -2.91 -16.41 -21.31
CA PHE A 123 -2.85 -15.54 -20.15
C PHE A 123 -3.45 -16.28 -18.96
N ARG A 124 -2.61 -16.80 -18.06
CA ARG A 124 -3.05 -17.62 -16.94
C ARG A 124 -2.89 -16.86 -15.62
N GLN A 125 -4.00 -16.66 -14.92
CA GLN A 125 -3.97 -16.19 -13.55
C GLN A 125 -3.58 -17.37 -12.65
N VAL A 126 -2.44 -17.26 -11.93
CA VAL A 126 -1.83 -18.42 -11.26
C VAL A 126 -1.82 -18.31 -9.73
N ARG A 127 -2.33 -17.22 -9.13
CA ARG A 127 -2.44 -17.12 -7.68
C ARG A 127 -3.37 -18.21 -7.13
N ARG A 128 -2.89 -18.96 -6.13
CA ARG A 128 -3.59 -20.11 -5.51
C ARG A 128 -3.89 -21.26 -6.48
N THR A 129 -3.03 -21.44 -7.47
CA THR A 129 -3.05 -22.59 -8.38
C THR A 129 -1.77 -23.41 -8.25
N PRO A 130 -1.71 -24.63 -8.80
CA PRO A 130 -0.48 -25.42 -8.84
C PRO A 130 0.69 -24.76 -9.60
N GLU A 131 0.42 -23.76 -10.44
CA GLU A 131 1.45 -23.01 -11.19
C GLU A 131 2.04 -21.82 -10.44
N GLU A 132 1.47 -21.45 -9.27
CA GLU A 132 1.99 -20.32 -8.47
C GLU A 132 3.46 -20.49 -8.03
N PRO A 133 3.94 -21.69 -7.66
CA PRO A 133 5.36 -21.91 -7.37
C PRO A 133 6.29 -21.60 -8.55
N LEU A 134 5.89 -21.92 -9.78
CA LEU A 134 6.63 -21.58 -11.00
C LEU A 134 6.76 -20.05 -11.14
N PHE A 135 5.66 -19.32 -11.02
CA PHE A 135 5.69 -17.84 -11.02
C PHE A 135 6.66 -17.28 -9.98
N ASN A 136 6.59 -17.78 -8.74
CA ASN A 136 7.42 -17.29 -7.64
C ASN A 136 8.90 -17.57 -7.91
N SER A 137 9.23 -18.76 -8.45
CA SER A 137 10.57 -19.16 -8.84
C SER A 137 11.14 -18.25 -9.94
N LEU A 138 10.37 -18.00 -10.99
CA LEU A 138 10.78 -17.15 -12.10
C LEU A 138 11.06 -15.72 -11.68
N ILE A 139 10.17 -15.13 -10.86
CA ILE A 139 10.37 -13.78 -10.33
C ILE A 139 11.58 -13.73 -9.39
N GLU A 140 11.81 -14.75 -8.55
CA GLU A 140 12.97 -14.76 -7.66
C GLU A 140 14.27 -14.80 -8.44
N ARG A 141 14.33 -15.60 -9.49
CA ARG A 141 15.57 -15.85 -10.23
C ARG A 141 15.90 -14.76 -11.25
N TYR A 142 14.90 -14.30 -12.00
CA TYR A 142 15.13 -13.47 -13.19
C TYR A 142 14.69 -12.00 -13.02
N HIS A 143 13.89 -11.66 -12.01
CA HIS A 143 13.50 -10.26 -11.81
C HIS A 143 14.45 -9.56 -10.84
N TYR A 144 14.99 -8.39 -11.20
CA TYR A 144 16.01 -7.64 -10.42
C TYR A 144 15.63 -7.33 -8.96
N LEU A 145 14.33 -7.25 -8.62
CA LEU A 145 13.84 -7.09 -7.24
C LEU A 145 13.62 -8.43 -6.53
N GLY A 146 13.69 -9.53 -7.26
CA GLY A 146 13.33 -10.85 -6.79
C GLY A 146 11.90 -10.96 -6.28
N TYR A 147 11.56 -12.12 -5.72
CA TYR A 147 10.23 -12.39 -5.19
C TYR A 147 10.06 -11.82 -3.78
N THR A 148 8.93 -11.23 -3.51
CA THR A 148 8.47 -10.87 -2.17
C THR A 148 7.00 -11.26 -2.07
N GLN A 149 6.62 -11.96 -0.99
CA GLN A 149 5.22 -12.34 -0.78
C GLN A 149 4.36 -11.09 -0.67
N PRO A 150 3.39 -10.88 -1.57
CA PRO A 150 2.49 -9.75 -1.47
C PRO A 150 1.57 -9.87 -0.26
N VAL A 151 1.21 -8.71 0.33
CA VAL A 151 0.22 -8.61 1.41
C VAL A 151 -1.02 -7.91 0.87
N GLY A 152 -2.19 -8.40 1.23
CA GLY A 152 -3.46 -7.87 0.74
C GLY A 152 -3.85 -8.43 -0.64
N GLU A 153 -4.68 -7.67 -1.35
CA GLU A 153 -5.19 -8.06 -2.67
C GLU A 153 -4.05 -8.05 -3.70
N HIS A 154 -3.90 -9.15 -4.42
CA HIS A 154 -2.88 -9.30 -5.45
C HIS A 154 -3.22 -10.42 -6.43
N LEU A 155 -2.83 -10.27 -7.68
CA LEU A 155 -2.93 -11.30 -8.71
C LEU A 155 -1.57 -11.53 -9.37
N LYS A 156 -1.34 -12.77 -9.80
CA LYS A 156 -0.12 -13.24 -10.47
C LYS A 156 -0.49 -13.87 -11.80
N TYR A 157 0.25 -13.54 -12.84
CA TYR A 157 0.00 -14.04 -14.18
C TYR A 157 1.26 -14.63 -14.79
N LEU A 158 1.11 -15.79 -15.38
CA LEU A 158 2.06 -16.38 -16.32
C LEU A 158 1.52 -16.25 -17.75
N PHE A 159 2.41 -15.93 -18.65
CA PHE A 159 2.10 -15.84 -20.08
C PHE A 159 2.81 -16.94 -20.81
N TYR A 160 2.08 -17.63 -21.67
CA TYR A 160 2.61 -18.77 -22.44
C TYR A 160 2.50 -18.50 -23.93
N ALA A 161 3.51 -18.99 -24.65
CA ALA A 161 3.51 -19.13 -26.09
C ALA A 161 4.15 -20.46 -26.44
N VAL A 162 3.58 -21.16 -27.40
CA VAL A 162 4.09 -22.47 -27.87
C VAL A 162 4.32 -23.45 -26.69
N GLY A 163 3.38 -23.47 -25.73
CA GLY A 163 3.43 -24.32 -24.55
C GLY A 163 4.47 -23.95 -23.47
N ARG A 164 5.21 -22.85 -23.62
CA ARG A 164 6.30 -22.42 -22.73
C ARG A 164 5.97 -21.11 -22.03
N PRO A 165 6.39 -20.91 -20.77
CA PRO A 165 6.29 -19.60 -20.13
C PRO A 165 7.24 -18.62 -20.83
N ILE A 166 6.73 -17.41 -21.13
CA ILE A 166 7.47 -16.34 -21.80
C ILE A 166 7.57 -15.06 -20.98
N ALA A 167 6.65 -14.86 -20.05
CA ALA A 167 6.62 -13.66 -19.22
C ALA A 167 5.88 -13.89 -17.89
N CYS A 168 6.15 -13.01 -16.92
CA CYS A 168 5.47 -12.95 -15.63
C CYS A 168 5.01 -11.53 -15.33
N LEU A 169 3.83 -11.40 -14.72
CA LEU A 169 3.32 -10.11 -14.31
C LEU A 169 2.54 -10.22 -13.00
N ALA A 170 2.78 -9.29 -12.06
CA ALA A 170 2.09 -9.25 -10.78
C ALA A 170 1.46 -7.89 -10.51
N TRP A 171 0.27 -7.95 -9.93
CA TRP A 171 -0.51 -6.81 -9.48
C TRP A 171 -0.78 -6.89 -7.98
N SER A 172 -0.84 -5.76 -7.31
CA SER A 172 -1.23 -5.65 -5.88
C SER A 172 -2.04 -4.39 -5.65
N SER A 173 -2.63 -4.30 -4.45
CA SER A 173 -3.23 -3.04 -3.99
C SER A 173 -2.24 -1.89 -4.08
N ALA A 174 -2.72 -0.73 -4.50
CA ALA A 174 -1.93 0.48 -4.63
C ALA A 174 -1.42 1.01 -3.27
N PRO A 175 -0.24 1.65 -3.22
CA PRO A 175 0.24 2.30 -2.00
C PRO A 175 -0.70 3.43 -1.57
N ARG A 176 -0.94 3.54 -0.26
CA ARG A 176 -1.91 4.48 0.31
C ARG A 176 -1.63 5.95 -0.04
N HIS A 177 -0.37 6.33 -0.09
CA HIS A 177 0.06 7.70 -0.33
C HIS A 177 1.07 7.74 -1.48
N LEU A 178 0.73 8.49 -2.53
CA LEU A 178 1.57 8.71 -3.68
C LEU A 178 1.26 10.08 -4.27
N GLY A 179 2.02 11.10 -3.89
CA GLY A 179 1.71 12.51 -4.17
C GLY A 179 1.52 12.84 -5.65
N SER A 180 2.29 12.25 -6.57
CA SER A 180 2.14 12.46 -8.02
C SER A 180 0.80 11.91 -8.54
N ARG A 181 0.42 10.70 -8.15
CA ARG A 181 -0.87 10.10 -8.47
C ARG A 181 -2.01 10.87 -7.83
N ASP A 182 -1.89 11.20 -6.55
CA ASP A 182 -2.95 11.87 -5.79
C ASP A 182 -3.31 13.23 -6.41
N ARG A 183 -2.30 14.00 -6.85
CA ARG A 183 -2.50 15.24 -7.61
C ARG A 183 -3.12 15.00 -8.99
N PHE A 184 -2.70 13.94 -9.69
CA PHE A 184 -3.22 13.62 -11.02
C PHE A 184 -4.70 13.23 -10.99
N ILE A 185 -5.13 12.45 -9.98
CA ILE A 185 -6.53 12.07 -9.78
C ILE A 185 -7.35 13.27 -9.27
N GLY A 186 -6.80 14.09 -8.37
CA GLY A 186 -7.45 15.27 -7.80
C GLY A 186 -8.45 14.96 -6.68
N TRP A 187 -8.30 13.82 -6.00
CA TRP A 187 -9.18 13.43 -4.90
C TRP A 187 -8.81 14.08 -3.55
N SER A 188 -9.80 14.17 -2.67
CA SER A 188 -9.59 14.55 -1.27
C SER A 188 -8.96 13.40 -0.48
N ASP A 189 -8.43 13.70 0.72
CA ASP A 189 -7.92 12.67 1.63
C ASP A 189 -9.01 11.66 2.03
N GLU A 190 -10.24 12.10 2.13
CA GLU A 190 -11.39 11.25 2.43
C GLU A 190 -11.72 10.33 1.25
N ALA A 191 -11.91 10.89 0.06
CA ALA A 191 -12.15 10.11 -1.16
C ALA A 191 -11.02 9.10 -1.40
N ARG A 192 -9.75 9.49 -1.20
CA ARG A 192 -8.62 8.56 -1.31
C ARG A 192 -8.74 7.40 -0.32
N ARG A 193 -9.05 7.63 0.95
CA ARG A 193 -9.20 6.55 1.95
C ARG A 193 -10.24 5.52 1.57
N HIS A 194 -11.33 5.95 0.94
CA HIS A 194 -12.42 5.07 0.50
C HIS A 194 -12.13 4.38 -0.84
N ASN A 195 -11.53 5.10 -1.78
CA ASN A 195 -11.47 4.68 -3.18
C ASN A 195 -10.09 4.12 -3.60
N ILE A 196 -9.06 4.16 -2.74
CA ILE A 196 -7.73 3.62 -3.04
C ILE A 196 -7.76 2.13 -3.44
N ARG A 197 -8.72 1.37 -2.94
CA ARG A 197 -8.92 -0.05 -3.30
C ARG A 197 -9.28 -0.27 -4.77
N PHE A 198 -9.78 0.76 -5.45
CA PHE A 198 -10.12 0.71 -6.87
C PHE A 198 -8.92 0.99 -7.79
N LEU A 199 -7.72 1.01 -7.22
CA LEU A 199 -6.47 1.10 -7.95
C LEU A 199 -5.67 -0.19 -7.80
N ALA A 200 -5.06 -0.65 -8.89
CA ALA A 200 -4.11 -1.75 -8.87
C ALA A 200 -2.70 -1.29 -9.27
N TYR A 201 -1.70 -1.76 -8.55
CA TYR A 201 -0.30 -1.45 -8.75
C TYR A 201 0.42 -2.64 -9.40
N ASN A 202 1.06 -2.42 -10.56
CA ASN A 202 1.92 -3.41 -11.19
C ASN A 202 3.25 -3.48 -10.44
N THR A 203 3.43 -4.56 -9.68
CA THR A 203 4.57 -4.74 -8.77
C THR A 203 5.76 -5.41 -9.43
N ARG A 204 5.51 -6.29 -10.39
CA ARG A 204 6.50 -7.04 -11.14
C ARG A 204 6.06 -7.18 -12.59
N PHE A 205 6.98 -6.94 -13.50
CA PHE A 205 6.82 -7.27 -14.90
C PHE A 205 8.15 -7.79 -15.43
N LEU A 206 8.14 -8.97 -16.00
CA LEU A 206 9.31 -9.68 -16.48
C LEU A 206 8.97 -10.34 -17.81
N ILE A 207 9.70 -10.01 -18.85
CA ILE A 207 9.88 -10.86 -20.03
C ILE A 207 11.09 -11.74 -19.73
N LEU A 208 10.99 -13.04 -19.91
CA LEU A 208 12.07 -13.97 -19.59
C LEU A 208 13.27 -13.75 -20.51
N ASP A 209 14.49 -13.85 -19.96
CA ASP A 209 15.73 -13.38 -20.61
C ASP A 209 16.03 -14.07 -21.97
N TRP A 210 15.50 -15.27 -22.19
CA TRP A 210 15.64 -16.02 -23.45
C TRP A 210 14.54 -15.73 -24.47
N VAL A 211 13.63 -14.79 -24.18
CA VAL A 211 12.51 -14.42 -25.05
C VAL A 211 12.80 -13.11 -25.75
N GLU A 212 13.12 -13.18 -27.02
CA GLU A 212 13.41 -12.05 -27.90
C GLU A 212 12.27 -11.87 -28.92
N VAL A 213 11.17 -11.25 -28.49
CA VAL A 213 9.98 -10.99 -29.34
C VAL A 213 9.66 -9.49 -29.30
N PRO A 214 9.89 -8.78 -30.41
CA PRO A 214 9.58 -7.34 -30.48
C PRO A 214 8.11 -7.06 -30.15
N HIS A 215 7.87 -5.97 -29.42
CA HIS A 215 6.54 -5.50 -28.99
C HIS A 215 5.78 -6.41 -28.01
N LEU A 216 6.35 -7.53 -27.56
CA LEU A 216 5.69 -8.47 -26.66
C LEU A 216 5.26 -7.79 -25.37
N ALA A 217 6.14 -7.01 -24.73
CA ALA A 217 5.87 -6.36 -23.46
C ALA A 217 4.70 -5.38 -23.53
N SER A 218 4.66 -4.49 -24.51
CA SER A 218 3.54 -3.56 -24.71
C SER A 218 2.24 -4.27 -25.08
N HIS A 219 2.32 -5.35 -25.85
CA HIS A 219 1.16 -6.19 -26.17
C HIS A 219 0.56 -6.84 -24.91
N ILE A 220 1.41 -7.42 -24.04
CA ILE A 220 0.97 -7.99 -22.77
C ILE A 220 0.30 -6.92 -21.91
N LEU A 221 0.92 -5.73 -21.74
CA LEU A 221 0.35 -4.63 -20.94
C LEU A 221 -1.02 -4.20 -21.47
N GLY A 222 -1.17 -4.04 -22.79
CA GLY A 222 -2.44 -3.67 -23.42
C GLY A 222 -3.53 -4.72 -23.24
N ARG A 223 -3.18 -6.02 -23.28
CA ARG A 223 -4.11 -7.12 -23.03
C ARG A 223 -4.51 -7.17 -21.54
N MET A 224 -3.55 -6.97 -20.64
CA MET A 224 -3.81 -6.98 -19.21
C MET A 224 -4.72 -5.85 -18.74
N ALA A 225 -4.69 -4.70 -19.40
CA ALA A 225 -5.64 -3.61 -19.13
C ALA A 225 -7.12 -4.01 -19.35
N ARG A 226 -7.37 -5.08 -20.14
CA ARG A 226 -8.72 -5.64 -20.36
C ARG A 226 -9.01 -6.81 -19.41
N ILE A 227 -8.06 -7.70 -19.20
CA ILE A 227 -8.21 -8.94 -18.43
C ILE A 227 -8.25 -8.65 -16.91
N LEU A 228 -7.35 -7.80 -16.42
CA LEU A 228 -7.19 -7.56 -14.99
C LEU A 228 -8.46 -7.06 -14.29
N PRO A 229 -9.25 -6.10 -14.84
CA PRO A 229 -10.47 -5.63 -14.19
C PRO A 229 -11.48 -6.75 -13.93
N GLU A 230 -11.68 -7.64 -14.88
CA GLU A 230 -12.61 -8.77 -14.76
C GLU A 230 -12.14 -9.78 -13.72
N ASP A 231 -10.85 -10.16 -13.78
CA ASP A 231 -10.26 -11.07 -12.82
C ASP A 231 -10.23 -10.48 -11.40
N TRP A 232 -9.96 -9.19 -11.27
CA TRP A 232 -9.94 -8.52 -9.98
C TRP A 232 -11.32 -8.46 -9.34
N GLU A 233 -12.34 -8.09 -10.12
CA GLU A 233 -13.71 -8.05 -9.66
C GLU A 233 -14.23 -9.45 -9.30
N ARG A 234 -13.90 -10.46 -10.10
CA ARG A 234 -14.23 -11.86 -9.83
C ARG A 234 -13.61 -12.38 -8.54
N VAL A 235 -12.36 -11.98 -8.22
CA VAL A 235 -11.62 -12.49 -7.05
C VAL A 235 -11.90 -11.68 -5.79
N TYR A 236 -12.09 -10.36 -5.89
CA TYR A 236 -12.20 -9.44 -4.74
C TYR A 236 -13.54 -8.76 -4.58
N GLY A 237 -14.47 -8.93 -5.53
CA GLY A 237 -15.84 -8.41 -5.45
C GLY A 237 -15.94 -6.90 -5.61
N HIS A 238 -14.91 -6.25 -6.19
CA HIS A 238 -14.96 -4.82 -6.50
C HIS A 238 -14.14 -4.48 -7.75
N PRO A 239 -14.53 -3.42 -8.49
CA PRO A 239 -13.85 -3.02 -9.72
C PRO A 239 -12.47 -2.39 -9.46
N VAL A 240 -11.68 -2.28 -10.54
CA VAL A 240 -10.49 -1.44 -10.65
C VAL A 240 -10.73 -0.39 -11.72
N TYR A 241 -10.41 0.88 -11.41
CA TYR A 241 -10.62 2.01 -12.32
C TYR A 241 -9.32 2.61 -12.86
N PHE A 242 -8.22 2.34 -12.17
CA PHE A 242 -6.93 2.92 -12.51
C PHE A 242 -5.77 1.98 -12.19
N LEU A 243 -4.79 1.90 -13.08
CA LEU A 243 -3.56 1.14 -12.89
C LEU A 243 -2.38 2.08 -12.67
N GLU A 244 -1.42 1.66 -11.87
CA GLU A 244 -0.17 2.41 -11.66
C GLU A 244 1.05 1.48 -11.63
N THR A 245 2.22 2.04 -11.92
CA THR A 245 3.51 1.36 -11.80
C THR A 245 4.64 2.34 -11.50
N PHE A 246 5.77 1.81 -11.05
CA PHE A 246 7.00 2.57 -10.80
C PHE A 246 8.13 2.05 -11.68
N VAL A 247 8.69 2.94 -12.49
CA VAL A 247 9.84 2.64 -13.35
C VAL A 247 11.08 3.31 -12.76
N ASP A 248 12.13 2.55 -12.57
CA ASP A 248 13.43 3.05 -12.15
C ASP A 248 14.20 3.57 -13.39
N PRO A 249 14.36 4.89 -13.58
CA PRO A 249 14.96 5.43 -14.78
C PRO A 249 16.46 5.14 -14.91
N GLN A 250 17.12 4.72 -13.83
CA GLN A 250 18.51 4.27 -13.88
C GLN A 250 18.66 2.90 -14.53
N ARG A 251 17.58 2.13 -14.64
CA ARG A 251 17.58 0.77 -15.18
C ARG A 251 16.74 0.61 -16.44
N PHE A 252 15.63 1.34 -16.55
CA PHE A 252 14.62 1.13 -17.57
C PHE A 252 14.09 2.47 -18.11
N CYS A 253 13.95 2.56 -19.43
CA CYS A 253 13.35 3.74 -20.07
C CYS A 253 11.81 3.79 -20.00
N GLY A 254 11.14 2.74 -19.50
CA GLY A 254 9.68 2.66 -19.46
C GLY A 254 8.99 2.59 -20.82
N THR A 255 9.72 2.28 -21.89
CA THR A 255 9.25 2.29 -23.28
C THR A 255 8.03 1.40 -23.49
N SER A 256 8.03 0.21 -22.90
CA SER A 256 6.90 -0.75 -23.02
C SER A 256 5.59 -0.21 -22.46
N TYR A 257 5.66 0.50 -21.34
CA TYR A 257 4.49 1.16 -20.73
C TYR A 257 3.99 2.31 -21.59
N ARG A 258 4.91 3.19 -22.05
CA ARG A 258 4.55 4.31 -22.94
C ARG A 258 3.95 3.82 -24.26
N ALA A 259 4.50 2.75 -24.85
CA ALA A 259 3.96 2.09 -26.04
C ALA A 259 2.60 1.44 -25.79
N ALA A 260 2.25 1.12 -24.54
CA ALA A 260 0.93 0.65 -24.11
C ALA A 260 0.02 1.79 -23.62
N ASN A 261 0.30 3.04 -23.96
CA ASN A 261 -0.47 4.26 -23.63
C ASN A 261 -0.55 4.60 -22.13
N TRP A 262 0.44 4.20 -21.36
CA TRP A 262 0.57 4.63 -19.98
C TRP A 262 1.08 6.08 -19.90
N ILE A 263 0.56 6.85 -18.97
CA ILE A 263 0.79 8.29 -18.81
C ILE A 263 1.80 8.52 -17.68
N LEU A 264 2.78 9.38 -17.88
CA LEU A 264 3.68 9.83 -16.82
C LEU A 264 2.92 10.76 -15.86
N LEU A 265 2.80 10.37 -14.61
CA LEU A 265 2.12 11.14 -13.55
C LEU A 265 3.11 12.05 -12.79
N GLY A 266 4.38 11.73 -12.81
CA GLY A 266 5.45 12.43 -12.12
C GLY A 266 6.46 11.48 -11.49
N LEU A 267 7.15 11.95 -10.45
CA LEU A 267 8.22 11.21 -9.79
C LEU A 267 7.84 10.85 -8.35
N THR A 268 8.45 9.78 -7.82
CA THR A 268 8.41 9.48 -6.38
C THR A 268 9.34 10.44 -5.62
N THR A 269 9.13 10.56 -4.33
CA THR A 269 9.98 11.42 -3.46
C THR A 269 11.31 10.79 -3.10
N GLY A 270 11.55 9.51 -3.43
CA GLY A 270 12.72 8.75 -3.00
C GLY A 270 12.74 8.42 -1.51
N ARG A 271 11.58 8.47 -0.83
CA ARG A 271 11.41 8.07 0.57
C ARG A 271 10.72 6.72 0.67
N GLY A 272 11.19 5.87 1.59
CA GLY A 272 10.56 4.58 1.87
C GLY A 272 9.17 4.73 2.47
N LYS A 273 8.35 3.66 2.39
CA LYS A 273 6.97 3.61 2.92
C LYS A 273 6.89 3.96 4.41
N ASP A 274 7.90 3.57 5.19
CA ASP A 274 7.96 3.72 6.64
C ASP A 274 9.02 4.75 7.07
N ASP A 275 9.44 5.65 6.15
CA ASP A 275 10.45 6.65 6.44
C ASP A 275 9.93 7.72 7.43
N GLN A 276 10.62 7.85 8.56
CA GLN A 276 10.34 8.85 9.60
C GLN A 276 11.28 10.05 9.55
N THR A 277 12.35 9.95 8.74
CA THR A 277 13.44 10.94 8.73
C THR A 277 13.20 12.08 7.74
N ASN A 278 12.26 11.93 6.82
CA ASN A 278 12.04 12.80 5.67
C ASN A 278 13.25 12.89 4.72
N GLN A 279 14.23 11.99 4.85
CA GLN A 279 15.41 11.93 3.97
C GLN A 279 15.19 10.95 2.81
N ARG A 280 15.85 11.21 1.70
CA ARG A 280 15.83 10.31 0.54
C ARG A 280 16.69 9.09 0.85
N ASN A 281 16.08 7.93 0.93
CA ASN A 281 16.73 6.64 1.21
C ASN A 281 16.42 5.57 0.14
N ARG A 282 15.75 5.97 -0.95
CA ARG A 282 15.39 5.11 -2.08
C ARG A 282 15.61 5.83 -3.40
N PRO A 283 15.85 5.12 -4.50
CA PRO A 283 15.88 5.71 -5.84
C PRO A 283 14.59 6.47 -6.15
N ILE A 284 14.72 7.58 -6.86
CA ILE A 284 13.58 8.30 -7.43
C ILE A 284 13.10 7.51 -8.63
N LYS A 285 11.80 7.21 -8.69
CA LYS A 285 11.18 6.46 -9.77
C LYS A 285 10.15 7.30 -10.51
N GLU A 286 10.01 7.07 -11.79
CA GLU A 286 8.86 7.54 -12.56
C GLU A 286 7.61 6.81 -12.10
N VAL A 287 6.53 7.55 -11.96
CA VAL A 287 5.19 7.02 -11.69
C VAL A 287 4.41 7.08 -12.98
N LEU A 288 4.03 5.92 -13.49
CA LEU A 288 3.18 5.81 -14.68
C LEU A 288 1.80 5.32 -14.26
N GLY A 289 0.76 5.83 -14.93
CA GLY A 289 -0.62 5.47 -14.68
C GLY A 289 -1.38 5.13 -15.96
N TYR A 290 -2.41 4.30 -15.84
CA TYR A 290 -3.30 3.94 -16.93
C TYR A 290 -4.76 3.95 -16.47
N PRO A 291 -5.58 4.89 -16.97
CA PRO A 291 -7.01 4.92 -16.67
C PRO A 291 -7.75 3.79 -17.40
N LEU A 292 -8.46 2.96 -16.67
CA LEU A 292 -9.28 1.88 -17.21
C LEU A 292 -10.68 2.33 -17.65
N ARG A 293 -11.13 3.50 -17.16
CA ARG A 293 -12.41 4.11 -17.46
C ARG A 293 -12.24 5.57 -17.83
N LYS A 294 -12.96 6.05 -18.84
CA LYS A 294 -12.91 7.47 -19.26
C LYS A 294 -13.25 8.43 -18.10
N ARG A 295 -14.23 8.05 -17.25
CA ARG A 295 -14.69 8.85 -16.10
C ARG A 295 -14.03 8.44 -14.78
N PHE A 296 -12.82 7.91 -14.81
CA PHE A 296 -12.12 7.40 -13.62
C PHE A 296 -11.97 8.45 -12.50
N ARG A 297 -11.75 9.74 -12.85
CA ARG A 297 -11.66 10.81 -11.86
C ARG A 297 -12.95 10.98 -11.09
N GLU A 298 -14.08 11.04 -11.79
CA GLU A 298 -15.38 11.14 -11.15
C GLU A 298 -15.64 9.95 -10.20
N LEU A 299 -15.34 8.74 -10.65
CA LEU A 299 -15.51 7.53 -9.85
C LEU A 299 -14.59 7.51 -8.61
N LEU A 300 -13.38 8.05 -8.72
CA LEU A 300 -12.38 8.06 -7.65
C LEU A 300 -12.50 9.24 -6.69
N THR A 301 -13.12 10.36 -7.10
CA THR A 301 -13.29 11.56 -6.27
C THR A 301 -14.60 11.57 -5.49
N GLN A 302 -15.56 10.67 -5.80
CA GLN A 302 -16.81 10.57 -5.06
C GLN A 302 -16.58 10.12 -3.62
N SER A 303 -17.14 10.85 -2.66
CA SER A 303 -17.23 10.43 -1.26
C SER A 303 -18.45 9.54 -1.03
N PRO A 304 -18.44 8.60 -0.08
CA PRO A 304 -19.57 7.70 0.20
C PRO A 304 -20.89 8.42 0.51
N THR A 305 -20.84 9.59 1.09
CA THR A 305 -21.99 10.45 1.42
C THR A 305 -22.80 10.85 0.19
N HIS A 306 -22.17 10.97 -0.97
CA HIS A 306 -22.90 11.36 -2.21
C HIS A 306 -23.73 10.22 -2.82
N LYS A 307 -23.50 8.96 -2.44
CA LYS A 307 -24.31 7.83 -2.94
C LYS A 307 -25.64 7.67 -2.22
N LEU A 308 -25.77 8.17 -1.01
CA LEU A 308 -27.05 8.13 -0.27
C LEU A 308 -28.05 9.19 -0.73
N GLU A 309 -27.59 10.36 -1.18
CA GLU A 309 -28.49 11.42 -1.68
C GLU A 309 -29.04 11.16 -3.08
N THR A 310 -28.33 10.42 -3.93
CA THR A 310 -28.77 10.14 -5.30
C THR A 310 -29.75 8.96 -5.39
N THR A 311 -29.93 8.19 -4.29
CA THR A 311 -30.87 7.06 -4.24
C THR A 311 -32.20 7.41 -3.57
N LEU A 312 -32.31 8.58 -2.94
CA LEU A 312 -33.56 9.12 -2.46
C LEU A 312 -34.21 9.97 -3.58
N ARG A 313 -34.91 9.33 -4.51
CA ARG A 313 -35.85 10.02 -5.38
C ARG A 313 -36.98 10.55 -4.49
N PRO A 314 -37.32 11.84 -4.57
CA PRO A 314 -38.57 12.35 -3.96
C PRO A 314 -39.75 11.89 -4.80
N GLY A 315 -40.52 10.95 -4.29
CA GLY A 315 -41.68 10.44 -4.98
C GLY A 315 -42.35 9.30 -4.23
N LEU A 316 -42.66 9.49 -2.97
CA LEU A 316 -43.71 8.75 -2.29
C LEU A 316 -44.50 9.73 -1.45
N LEU A 317 -45.72 9.94 -1.95
CA LEU A 317 -46.81 10.72 -1.37
C LEU A 317 -46.99 10.42 0.13
N SER A 318 -47.24 11.48 0.90
CA SER A 318 -47.56 11.43 2.32
C SER A 318 -48.83 10.58 2.55
N PRO A 319 -48.91 9.81 3.63
CA PRO A 319 -50.11 9.10 4.03
C PRO A 319 -50.99 10.03 4.89
N MET A 320 -51.62 11.00 4.27
CA MET A 320 -52.66 11.83 4.91
C MET A 320 -53.73 12.31 3.91
N GLU A 321 -54.41 11.37 3.27
CA GLU A 321 -55.69 11.63 2.61
C GLU A 321 -56.42 10.30 2.41
N LEU A 322 -56.84 9.70 3.51
CA LEU A 322 -57.82 8.60 3.47
C LEU A 322 -58.56 8.50 4.82
N VAL A 323 -59.15 9.61 5.24
CA VAL A 323 -60.30 9.59 6.17
C VAL A 323 -61.18 10.79 5.87
N ALA A 324 -62.09 10.67 4.92
CA ALA A 324 -63.35 11.41 4.91
C ALA A 324 -64.24 10.87 3.78
N GLY A 325 -65.28 10.16 4.11
CA GLY A 325 -66.26 9.71 3.13
C GLY A 325 -66.94 8.39 3.48
N GLY A 326 -67.30 8.21 4.71
CA GLY A 326 -68.32 7.26 5.06
C GLY A 326 -69.70 8.01 5.02
N THR A 327 -70.69 7.51 4.30
CA THR A 327 -72.04 7.31 4.79
C THR A 327 -72.98 6.84 3.68
N LEU A 328 -73.69 5.76 4.00
CA LEU A 328 -75.14 5.46 3.63
C LEU A 328 -75.44 5.12 2.15
N LYS A 329 -75.66 3.93 1.82
CA LYS A 329 -76.91 3.12 1.89
C LYS A 329 -76.63 1.69 1.51
#